data_5ff8f661d41e39ec86acf0deecc8de1e
#
_entry.id   5ff8f661d41e39ec86acf0deecc8de1e
#
_cell.length_a   1.000
_cell.length_b   1.000
_cell.length_c   1.000
_cell.angle_alpha   90.00
_cell.angle_beta   90.00
_cell.angle_gamma   90.00
#
_symmetry.space_group_name_H-M   'P 1'
#
loop_
_entity.id
_entity.type
_entity.pdbx_description
1 polymer ?
#
loop_
_entity_poly.entity_id
_entity_poly.type
_entity_poly.pdbx_seq_one_letter_code
_entity_poly.pdbx_strand_id
1 'polypeptide(L)'
;MEPDTLKIIIIDNDPVSHAVYQHYFETYSDYSLEAIYSSVKDALKNYDTTKPDIIVSEVNMPEIDGIEGIRLFRKKDPQVKIIMVSDESDFDFIKNAFKNGANGYMTKPINGKRLYNALDSIRHEGAAMSNDIAKKVISMFQRKSYKSFSERENQIIDYLCQGATYKMIAEKLFVTTSAINFHIQNIYLKLNVNSKAEAITKLEQLEYA
;
A
#
# COMPACT_ATOMS: atom_id res chain seq x y z
N MET A 1 34.25 -9.71 12.40
CA MET A 1 33.26 -10.17 11.42
C MET A 1 32.95 -8.94 10.58
N GLU A 2 33.22 -8.99 9.29
CA GLU A 2 32.76 -7.94 8.39
C GLU A 2 31.23 -7.86 8.51
N PRO A 3 30.65 -6.67 8.53
CA PRO A 3 29.20 -6.54 8.56
C PRO A 3 28.64 -7.22 7.30
N ASP A 4 27.71 -8.15 7.50
CA ASP A 4 27.07 -8.89 6.42
C ASP A 4 26.28 -7.88 5.57
N THR A 5 26.85 -7.51 4.42
CA THR A 5 26.29 -6.50 3.52
C THR A 5 25.05 -7.09 2.85
N LEU A 6 23.87 -6.53 3.11
CA LEU A 6 22.62 -7.04 2.55
C LEU A 6 22.45 -6.65 1.08
N LYS A 7 22.01 -7.60 0.28
CA LYS A 7 21.80 -7.49 -1.16
C LYS A 7 20.42 -6.92 -1.46
N ILE A 8 20.38 -5.84 -2.21
CA ILE A 8 19.16 -5.15 -2.56
C ILE A 8 18.93 -5.23 -4.08
N ILE A 9 17.71 -5.51 -4.48
CA ILE A 9 17.25 -5.19 -5.84
C ILE A 9 16.14 -4.15 -5.78
N ILE A 10 16.07 -3.32 -6.82
CA ILE A 10 15.01 -2.32 -6.99
C ILE A 10 14.20 -2.67 -8.23
N ILE A 11 12.89 -2.50 -8.16
CA ILE A 11 11.97 -2.68 -9.28
C ILE A 11 11.17 -1.38 -9.42
N ASP A 12 11.52 -0.58 -10.41
CA ASP A 12 10.90 0.71 -10.71
C ASP A 12 11.02 0.96 -12.21
N ASN A 13 9.93 1.31 -12.88
CA ASN A 13 9.92 1.54 -14.32
C ASN A 13 10.28 2.97 -14.74
N ASP A 14 10.53 3.86 -13.78
CA ASP A 14 10.97 5.24 -14.05
C ASP A 14 12.51 5.34 -14.15
N PRO A 15 13.08 5.62 -15.33
CA PRO A 15 14.52 5.74 -15.49
C PRO A 15 15.16 6.87 -14.65
N VAL A 16 14.40 7.91 -14.30
CA VAL A 16 14.88 9.00 -13.44
C VAL A 16 15.12 8.50 -12.03
N SER A 17 14.21 7.69 -11.54
CA SER A 17 14.35 7.03 -10.23
C SER A 17 15.57 6.11 -10.17
N HIS A 18 15.96 5.45 -11.28
CA HIS A 18 17.13 4.55 -11.33
C HIS A 18 18.43 5.28 -10.97
N ALA A 19 18.69 6.43 -11.59
CA ALA A 19 19.88 7.22 -11.31
C ALA A 19 19.94 7.71 -9.86
N VAL A 20 18.77 8.08 -9.32
CA VAL A 20 18.63 8.51 -7.92
C VAL A 20 18.95 7.37 -6.95
N TYR A 21 18.42 6.19 -7.20
CA TYR A 21 18.74 5.01 -6.36
C TYR A 21 20.22 4.63 -6.43
N GLN A 22 20.81 4.59 -7.62
CA GLN A 22 22.25 4.32 -7.76
C GLN A 22 23.08 5.27 -6.89
N HIS A 23 22.80 6.56 -6.97
CA HIS A 23 23.50 7.57 -6.18
C HIS A 23 23.33 7.36 -4.65
N TYR A 24 22.15 6.93 -4.17
CA TYR A 24 21.95 6.66 -2.75
C TYR A 24 22.80 5.48 -2.28
N PHE A 25 22.83 4.39 -3.05
CA PHE A 25 23.60 3.20 -2.67
C PHE A 25 25.12 3.39 -2.74
N GLU A 26 25.66 4.38 -3.49
CA GLU A 26 27.06 4.76 -3.43
C GLU A 26 27.50 5.19 -2.01
N THR A 27 26.58 5.68 -1.20
CA THR A 27 26.85 6.18 0.15
C THR A 27 26.54 5.18 1.25
N TYR A 28 25.91 4.05 0.94
CA TYR A 28 25.52 3.04 1.91
C TYR A 28 26.58 1.94 2.01
N SER A 29 27.20 1.79 3.20
CA SER A 29 28.21 0.75 3.45
C SER A 29 27.62 -0.62 3.74
N ASP A 30 26.38 -0.65 4.25
CA ASP A 30 25.77 -1.86 4.80
C ASP A 30 24.83 -2.57 3.81
N TYR A 31 24.64 -1.97 2.62
CA TYR A 31 23.72 -2.42 1.59
C TYR A 31 24.39 -2.40 0.21
N SER A 32 24.25 -3.48 -0.55
CA SER A 32 24.72 -3.60 -1.93
C SER A 32 23.56 -3.58 -2.89
N LEU A 33 23.54 -2.65 -3.83
CA LEU A 33 22.57 -2.63 -4.93
C LEU A 33 23.01 -3.59 -6.02
N GLU A 34 22.41 -4.77 -6.08
CA GLU A 34 22.76 -5.81 -7.05
C GLU A 34 22.21 -5.51 -8.44
N ALA A 35 20.99 -4.98 -8.53
CA ALA A 35 20.36 -4.64 -9.80
C ALA A 35 19.15 -3.69 -9.62
N ILE A 36 18.83 -2.98 -10.69
CA ILE A 36 17.57 -2.26 -10.87
C ILE A 36 16.86 -2.85 -12.09
N TYR A 37 15.60 -3.23 -11.92
CA TYR A 37 14.77 -3.81 -12.98
C TYR A 37 13.60 -2.88 -13.31
N SER A 38 13.30 -2.73 -14.59
CA SER A 38 12.15 -1.95 -15.06
C SER A 38 10.84 -2.75 -15.09
N SER A 39 10.88 -4.04 -14.71
CA SER A 39 9.70 -4.90 -14.63
C SER A 39 9.84 -5.97 -13.54
N VAL A 40 8.70 -6.36 -12.97
CA VAL A 40 8.62 -7.50 -12.04
C VAL A 40 9.07 -8.79 -12.72
N LYS A 41 8.73 -8.97 -14.00
CA LYS A 41 9.08 -10.14 -14.80
C LYS A 41 10.59 -10.34 -14.94
N ASP A 42 11.32 -9.27 -15.24
CA ASP A 42 12.78 -9.34 -15.35
C ASP A 42 13.46 -9.59 -14.01
N ALA A 43 12.96 -9.00 -12.94
CA ALA A 43 13.43 -9.27 -11.59
C ALA A 43 13.23 -10.74 -11.20
N LEU A 44 12.06 -11.32 -11.49
CA LEU A 44 11.78 -12.75 -11.23
C LEU A 44 12.70 -13.68 -12.04
N LYS A 45 12.95 -13.35 -13.32
CA LYS A 45 13.85 -14.13 -14.19
C LYS A 45 15.27 -14.20 -13.65
N ASN A 46 15.76 -13.10 -13.06
CA ASN A 46 17.12 -12.97 -12.56
C ASN A 46 17.26 -13.23 -11.06
N TYR A 47 16.18 -13.61 -10.38
CA TYR A 47 16.12 -13.77 -8.92
C TYR A 47 17.18 -14.74 -8.39
N ASP A 48 17.34 -15.91 -9.02
CA ASP A 48 18.27 -16.95 -8.57
C ASP A 48 19.74 -16.55 -8.72
N THR A 49 20.02 -15.58 -9.59
CA THR A 49 21.36 -15.02 -9.79
C THR A 49 21.67 -13.94 -8.74
N THR A 50 20.71 -13.04 -8.48
CA THR A 50 20.88 -11.92 -7.54
C THR A 50 20.71 -12.35 -6.10
N LYS A 51 19.78 -13.26 -5.82
CA LYS A 51 19.41 -13.74 -4.47
C LYS A 51 19.35 -12.58 -3.48
N PRO A 52 18.43 -11.62 -3.67
CA PRO A 52 18.35 -10.43 -2.83
C PRO A 52 17.84 -10.76 -1.44
N ASP A 53 18.35 -10.05 -0.45
CA ASP A 53 17.83 -10.06 0.93
C ASP A 53 16.60 -9.16 1.04
N ILE A 54 16.61 -8.03 0.30
CA ILE A 54 15.51 -7.05 0.28
C ILE A 54 15.18 -6.66 -1.16
N ILE A 55 13.89 -6.62 -1.47
CA ILE A 55 13.32 -6.07 -2.69
C ILE A 55 12.64 -4.74 -2.37
N VAL A 56 12.98 -3.69 -3.10
CA VAL A 56 12.27 -2.40 -3.07
C VAL A 56 11.53 -2.28 -4.39
N SER A 57 10.19 -2.25 -4.36
CA SER A 57 9.37 -2.33 -5.58
C SER A 57 8.32 -1.23 -5.65
N GLU A 58 8.18 -0.62 -6.82
CA GLU A 58 7.02 0.21 -7.16
C GLU A 58 5.76 -0.66 -7.27
N VAL A 59 4.60 -0.06 -6.93
CA VAL A 59 3.28 -0.69 -7.08
C VAL A 59 2.82 -0.67 -8.53
N ASN A 60 2.87 0.50 -9.18
CA ASN A 60 2.37 0.68 -10.54
C ASN A 60 3.41 0.23 -11.59
N MET A 61 3.51 -1.07 -11.80
CA MET A 61 4.44 -1.67 -12.76
C MET A 61 3.72 -2.17 -14.02
N PRO A 62 4.38 -2.14 -15.19
CA PRO A 62 3.82 -2.68 -16.42
C PRO A 62 3.74 -4.22 -16.38
N GLU A 63 2.79 -4.80 -17.12
CA GLU A 63 2.52 -6.24 -17.29
C GLU A 63 2.10 -6.95 -15.99
N ILE A 64 2.94 -6.92 -14.97
CA ILE A 64 2.69 -7.49 -13.64
C ILE A 64 2.85 -6.35 -12.63
N ASP A 65 1.77 -5.96 -11.97
CA ASP A 65 1.83 -4.93 -10.93
C ASP A 65 2.65 -5.38 -9.71
N GLY A 66 3.12 -4.40 -8.93
CA GLY A 66 3.97 -4.67 -7.79
C GLY A 66 3.28 -5.52 -6.70
N ILE A 67 1.96 -5.43 -6.55
CA ILE A 67 1.20 -6.23 -5.57
C ILE A 67 1.17 -7.70 -5.98
N GLU A 68 0.95 -8.00 -7.26
CA GLU A 68 1.07 -9.38 -7.77
C GLU A 68 2.52 -9.85 -7.70
N GLY A 69 3.47 -8.94 -7.93
CA GLY A 69 4.91 -9.18 -7.75
C GLY A 69 5.24 -9.72 -6.37
N ILE A 70 4.66 -9.15 -5.28
CA ILE A 70 4.84 -9.66 -3.91
C ILE A 70 4.49 -11.15 -3.84
N ARG A 71 3.33 -11.54 -4.38
CA ARG A 71 2.86 -12.94 -4.35
C ARG A 71 3.80 -13.88 -5.08
N LEU A 72 4.33 -13.44 -6.21
CA LEU A 72 5.26 -14.24 -7.02
C LEU A 72 6.61 -14.41 -6.30
N PHE A 73 7.17 -13.34 -5.72
CA PHE A 73 8.39 -13.43 -4.93
C PHE A 73 8.21 -14.29 -3.67
N ARG A 74 7.07 -14.17 -2.97
CA ARG A 74 6.76 -15.01 -1.80
C ARG A 74 6.67 -16.49 -2.12
N LYS A 75 6.19 -16.85 -3.32
CA LYS A 75 6.21 -18.25 -3.79
C LYS A 75 7.61 -18.76 -4.05
N LYS A 76 8.51 -17.87 -4.53
CA LYS A 76 9.88 -18.21 -4.88
C LYS A 76 10.78 -18.23 -3.64
N ASP A 77 10.63 -17.26 -2.77
CA ASP A 77 11.33 -17.14 -1.49
C ASP A 77 10.41 -16.53 -0.42
N PRO A 78 9.94 -17.35 0.54
CA PRO A 78 9.11 -16.86 1.64
C PRO A 78 9.82 -15.89 2.59
N GLN A 79 11.17 -15.86 2.62
CA GLN A 79 11.94 -15.10 3.58
C GLN A 79 12.41 -13.73 3.06
N VAL A 80 12.48 -13.52 1.74
CA VAL A 80 12.92 -12.25 1.18
C VAL A 80 12.09 -11.09 1.74
N LYS A 81 12.74 -9.99 2.10
CA LYS A 81 12.02 -8.81 2.59
C LYS A 81 11.55 -7.95 1.42
N ILE A 82 10.33 -7.42 1.48
CA ILE A 82 9.75 -6.63 0.39
C ILE A 82 9.22 -5.31 0.93
N ILE A 83 9.74 -4.21 0.40
CA ILE A 83 9.28 -2.84 0.68
C ILE A 83 8.61 -2.29 -0.59
N MET A 84 7.37 -1.86 -0.47
CA MET A 84 6.68 -1.15 -1.54
C MET A 84 6.99 0.35 -1.46
N VAL A 85 7.22 0.97 -2.62
CA VAL A 85 7.51 2.40 -2.76
C VAL A 85 6.62 2.95 -3.85
N SER A 86 5.67 3.82 -3.54
CA SER A 86 4.68 4.25 -4.53
C SER A 86 4.14 5.65 -4.27
N ASP A 87 3.64 6.30 -5.31
CA ASP A 87 2.75 7.47 -5.18
C ASP A 87 1.36 7.07 -4.67
N GLU A 88 1.00 5.80 -4.82
CA GLU A 88 -0.28 5.28 -4.33
C GLU A 88 -0.28 5.19 -2.81
N SER A 89 -1.19 5.89 -2.20
CA SER A 89 -1.33 5.93 -0.74
C SER A 89 -2.76 5.61 -0.28
N ASP A 90 -3.61 5.15 -1.19
CA ASP A 90 -4.98 4.75 -0.86
C ASP A 90 -4.98 3.45 -0.04
N PHE A 91 -6.00 3.35 0.80
CA PHE A 91 -6.20 2.25 1.74
C PHE A 91 -6.07 0.86 1.12
N ASP A 92 -6.71 0.65 -0.03
CA ASP A 92 -6.78 -0.68 -0.64
C ASP A 92 -5.43 -1.15 -1.17
N PHE A 93 -4.59 -0.25 -1.69
CA PHE A 93 -3.21 -0.58 -2.10
C PHE A 93 -2.37 -0.99 -0.89
N ILE A 94 -2.40 -0.20 0.19
CA ILE A 94 -1.64 -0.48 1.42
C ILE A 94 -2.09 -1.82 2.03
N LYS A 95 -3.41 -2.02 2.19
CA LYS A 95 -4.00 -3.25 2.72
C LYS A 95 -3.60 -4.47 1.88
N ASN A 96 -3.70 -4.35 0.54
CA ASN A 96 -3.35 -5.44 -0.36
C ASN A 96 -1.86 -5.77 -0.34
N ALA A 97 -0.98 -4.76 -0.27
CA ALA A 97 0.46 -4.99 -0.14
C ALA A 97 0.78 -5.83 1.10
N PHE A 98 0.30 -5.41 2.28
CA PHE A 98 0.55 -6.15 3.52
C PHE A 98 -0.14 -7.54 3.55
N LYS A 99 -1.37 -7.64 3.04
CA LYS A 99 -2.09 -8.93 2.93
C LYS A 99 -1.34 -9.94 2.05
N ASN A 100 -0.63 -9.48 1.03
CA ASN A 100 0.17 -10.32 0.14
C ASN A 100 1.60 -10.55 0.64
N GLY A 101 1.98 -9.97 1.79
CA GLY A 101 3.23 -10.26 2.46
C GLY A 101 4.34 -9.21 2.27
N ALA A 102 4.01 -7.95 1.94
CA ALA A 102 4.98 -6.87 2.05
C ALA A 102 5.43 -6.68 3.50
N ASN A 103 6.72 -6.38 3.69
CA ASN A 103 7.29 -6.04 4.99
C ASN A 103 7.28 -4.54 5.25
N GLY A 104 7.10 -3.73 4.21
CA GLY A 104 7.07 -2.28 4.34
C GLY A 104 6.31 -1.60 3.23
N TYR A 105 5.90 -0.35 3.50
CA TYR A 105 5.27 0.53 2.53
C TYR A 105 5.70 1.97 2.77
N MET A 106 6.12 2.64 1.71
CA MET A 106 6.57 4.03 1.73
C MET A 106 5.95 4.82 0.58
N THR A 107 5.59 6.07 0.85
CA THR A 107 5.14 6.99 -0.21
C THR A 107 6.31 7.72 -0.85
N LYS A 108 6.25 7.92 -2.16
CA LYS A 108 7.12 8.87 -2.88
C LYS A 108 6.74 10.33 -2.49
N PRO A 109 7.64 11.30 -2.56
CA PRO A 109 9.04 11.14 -2.95
C PRO A 109 9.91 10.53 -1.84
N ILE A 110 10.86 9.69 -2.23
CA ILE A 110 11.85 9.12 -1.32
C ILE A 110 13.17 9.84 -1.49
N ASN A 111 13.79 10.22 -0.38
CA ASN A 111 15.19 10.65 -0.33
C ASN A 111 16.07 9.55 0.27
N GLY A 112 17.40 9.67 0.08
CA GLY A 112 18.35 8.68 0.55
C GLY A 112 18.22 8.37 2.04
N LYS A 113 18.05 9.38 2.90
CA LYS A 113 17.87 9.17 4.35
C LYS A 113 16.63 8.34 4.68
N ARG A 114 15.49 8.61 4.02
CA ARG A 114 14.25 7.83 4.23
C ARG A 114 14.42 6.39 3.78
N LEU A 115 15.06 6.17 2.62
CA LEU A 115 15.33 4.83 2.12
C LEU A 115 16.26 4.06 3.05
N TYR A 116 17.38 4.68 3.46
CA TYR A 116 18.33 4.07 4.40
C TYR A 116 17.63 3.65 5.71
N ASN A 117 16.86 4.54 6.32
CA ASN A 117 16.14 4.25 7.56
C ASN A 117 15.13 3.09 7.38
N ALA A 118 14.49 2.99 6.22
CA ALA A 118 13.57 1.90 5.95
C ALA A 118 14.29 0.56 5.79
N LEU A 119 15.44 0.54 5.11
CA LEU A 119 16.27 -0.65 4.99
C LEU A 119 16.80 -1.09 6.37
N ASP A 120 17.22 -0.13 7.19
CA ASP A 120 17.71 -0.38 8.56
C ASP A 120 16.59 -0.95 9.46
N SER A 121 15.38 -0.38 9.42
CA SER A 121 14.22 -0.93 10.14
C SER A 121 13.88 -2.35 9.67
N ILE A 122 13.93 -2.63 8.36
CA ILE A 122 13.71 -3.99 7.85
C ILE A 122 14.77 -4.96 8.36
N ARG A 123 16.03 -4.54 8.39
CA ARG A 123 17.15 -5.37 8.87
C ARG A 123 16.99 -5.74 10.33
N HIS A 124 16.67 -4.77 11.19
CA HIS A 124 16.68 -4.95 12.65
C HIS A 124 15.31 -5.31 13.23
N GLU A 125 14.22 -4.79 12.65
CA GLU A 125 12.86 -4.90 13.17
C GLU A 125 11.94 -5.76 12.28
N GLY A 126 12.37 -6.05 11.05
CA GLY A 126 11.61 -6.86 10.10
C GLY A 126 10.46 -6.14 9.38
N ALA A 127 10.21 -4.87 9.70
CA ALA A 127 9.16 -4.06 9.09
C ALA A 127 9.59 -2.60 8.91
N ALA A 128 9.03 -1.90 7.91
CA ALA A 128 9.24 -0.48 7.69
C ALA A 128 7.97 0.20 7.18
N MET A 129 7.62 1.34 7.76
CA MET A 129 6.53 2.18 7.28
C MET A 129 6.92 3.65 7.36
N SER A 130 6.55 4.43 6.34
CA SER A 130 6.58 5.88 6.46
C SER A 130 5.49 6.36 7.44
N ASN A 131 5.71 7.51 8.09
CA ASN A 131 4.80 8.02 9.12
C ASN A 131 3.37 8.25 8.60
N ASP A 132 3.22 8.67 7.35
CA ASP A 132 1.94 8.88 6.70
C ASP A 132 1.21 7.55 6.47
N ILE A 133 1.94 6.49 6.08
CA ILE A 133 1.39 5.13 5.96
C ILE A 133 1.02 4.57 7.33
N ALA A 134 1.86 4.74 8.35
CA ALA A 134 1.55 4.30 9.70
C ALA A 134 0.25 4.94 10.24
N LYS A 135 0.06 6.26 10.03
CA LYS A 135 -1.20 6.94 10.38
C LYS A 135 -2.40 6.36 9.64
N LYS A 136 -2.25 6.06 8.34
CA LYS A 136 -3.32 5.43 7.55
C LYS A 136 -3.64 4.03 8.05
N VAL A 137 -2.65 3.21 8.33
CA VAL A 137 -2.84 1.87 8.90
C VAL A 137 -3.55 1.94 10.26
N ILE A 138 -3.14 2.84 11.15
CA ILE A 138 -3.82 3.04 12.44
C ILE A 138 -5.29 3.44 12.22
N SER A 139 -5.57 4.37 11.30
CA SER A 139 -6.95 4.77 10.98
C SER A 139 -7.80 3.62 10.44
N MET A 140 -7.17 2.62 9.81
CA MET A 140 -7.87 1.40 9.36
C MET A 140 -8.47 0.62 10.52
N PHE A 141 -7.72 0.45 11.60
CA PHE A 141 -8.20 -0.25 12.80
C PHE A 141 -9.21 0.57 13.59
N GLN A 142 -9.21 1.89 13.39
CA GLN A 142 -10.20 2.79 13.98
C GLN A 142 -11.50 2.86 13.15
N ARG A 143 -11.50 2.37 11.90
CA ARG A 143 -12.71 2.29 11.07
C ARG A 143 -13.68 1.31 11.71
N LYS A 144 -14.83 1.80 12.07
CA LYS A 144 -15.90 0.99 12.64
C LYS A 144 -16.64 0.27 11.51
N SER A 145 -16.72 -1.05 11.61
CA SER A 145 -17.60 -1.84 10.76
C SER A 145 -18.94 -1.98 11.47
N TYR A 146 -19.97 -1.40 10.91
CA TYR A 146 -21.33 -1.59 11.42
C TYR A 146 -21.84 -2.96 10.98
N LYS A 147 -22.03 -3.87 11.91
CA LYS A 147 -22.43 -5.29 11.67
C LYS A 147 -23.71 -5.44 10.84
N SER A 148 -24.58 -4.42 10.83
CA SER A 148 -25.83 -4.41 10.09
C SER A 148 -25.67 -4.06 8.59
N PHE A 149 -24.49 -3.65 8.17
CA PHE A 149 -24.20 -3.26 6.79
C PHE A 149 -23.26 -4.25 6.10
N SER A 150 -23.45 -4.43 4.79
CA SER A 150 -22.53 -5.22 3.98
C SER A 150 -21.13 -4.56 3.90
N GLU A 151 -20.13 -5.31 3.47
CA GLU A 151 -18.77 -4.77 3.29
C GLU A 151 -18.77 -3.56 2.33
N ARG A 152 -19.55 -3.64 1.26
CA ARG A 152 -19.69 -2.55 0.28
C ARG A 152 -20.39 -1.33 0.86
N GLU A 153 -21.42 -1.51 1.65
CA GLU A 153 -22.11 -0.43 2.34
C GLU A 153 -21.19 0.25 3.38
N ASN A 154 -20.40 -0.52 4.13
CA ASN A 154 -19.41 0.02 5.06
C ASN A 154 -18.34 0.87 4.35
N GLN A 155 -17.82 0.42 3.20
CA GLN A 155 -16.90 1.22 2.39
C GLN A 155 -17.52 2.56 1.94
N ILE A 156 -18.79 2.55 1.54
CA ILE A 156 -19.51 3.75 1.12
C ILE A 156 -19.76 4.68 2.31
N ILE A 157 -20.15 4.13 3.47
CA ILE A 157 -20.33 4.88 4.72
C ILE A 157 -19.04 5.60 5.11
N ASP A 158 -17.90 4.93 5.05
CA ASP A 158 -16.59 5.54 5.33
C ASP A 158 -16.32 6.79 4.48
N TYR A 159 -16.58 6.72 3.18
CA TYR A 159 -16.41 7.87 2.29
C TYR A 159 -17.45 8.96 2.53
N LEU A 160 -18.70 8.59 2.87
CA LEU A 160 -19.74 9.55 3.22
C LEU A 160 -19.37 10.37 4.46
N CYS A 161 -18.87 9.73 5.50
CA CYS A 161 -18.41 10.38 6.73
C CYS A 161 -17.18 11.27 6.50
N GLN A 162 -16.34 10.96 5.50
CA GLN A 162 -15.24 11.81 5.04
C GLN A 162 -15.69 13.00 4.17
N GLY A 163 -16.99 13.18 3.94
CA GLY A 163 -17.56 14.28 3.14
C GLY A 163 -17.56 14.06 1.62
N ALA A 164 -17.16 12.87 1.13
CA ALA A 164 -17.09 12.59 -0.30
C ALA A 164 -18.47 12.73 -0.98
N THR A 165 -18.46 13.20 -2.24
CA THR A 165 -19.66 13.19 -3.10
C THR A 165 -19.89 11.80 -3.69
N TYR A 166 -21.10 11.48 -4.12
CA TYR A 166 -21.41 10.17 -4.73
C TYR A 166 -20.57 9.90 -5.99
N LYS A 167 -20.26 10.95 -6.75
CA LYS A 167 -19.36 10.85 -7.91
C LYS A 167 -17.94 10.46 -7.49
N MET A 168 -17.39 11.11 -6.48
CA MET A 168 -16.06 10.77 -5.94
C MET A 168 -16.01 9.34 -5.40
N ILE A 169 -17.09 8.90 -4.72
CA ILE A 169 -17.19 7.52 -4.21
C ILE A 169 -17.22 6.53 -5.37
N ALA A 170 -17.96 6.82 -6.43
CA ALA A 170 -18.05 6.00 -7.63
C ALA A 170 -16.67 5.84 -8.31
N GLU A 171 -15.94 6.94 -8.47
CA GLU A 171 -14.59 6.95 -9.02
C GLU A 171 -13.62 6.13 -8.15
N LYS A 172 -13.61 6.36 -6.83
CA LYS A 172 -12.74 5.63 -5.88
C LYS A 172 -13.03 4.13 -5.80
N LEU A 173 -14.26 3.74 -5.99
CA LEU A 173 -14.70 2.34 -5.90
C LEU A 173 -14.80 1.65 -7.27
N PHE A 174 -14.39 2.33 -8.34
CA PHE A 174 -14.39 1.85 -9.73
C PHE A 174 -15.75 1.31 -10.18
N VAL A 175 -16.83 2.05 -9.86
CA VAL A 175 -18.21 1.71 -10.21
C VAL A 175 -18.96 2.92 -10.77
N THR A 176 -20.17 2.71 -11.26
CA THR A 176 -21.05 3.80 -11.73
C THR A 176 -21.66 4.57 -10.55
N THR A 177 -21.98 5.85 -10.77
CA THR A 177 -22.71 6.64 -9.78
C THR A 177 -24.10 6.04 -9.48
N SER A 178 -24.72 5.38 -10.46
CA SER A 178 -26.00 4.68 -10.27
C SER A 178 -25.86 3.51 -9.27
N ALA A 179 -24.76 2.76 -9.32
CA ALA A 179 -24.50 1.70 -8.36
C ALA A 179 -24.30 2.26 -6.95
N ILE A 180 -23.60 3.39 -6.81
CA ILE A 180 -23.45 4.07 -5.52
C ILE A 180 -24.81 4.52 -5.01
N ASN A 181 -25.65 5.16 -5.85
CA ASN A 181 -27.01 5.58 -5.44
C ASN A 181 -27.84 4.42 -4.93
N PHE A 182 -27.78 3.25 -5.56
CA PHE A 182 -28.47 2.05 -5.09
C PHE A 182 -28.03 1.66 -3.66
N HIS A 183 -26.74 1.61 -3.38
CA HIS A 183 -26.23 1.32 -2.05
C HIS A 183 -26.57 2.40 -1.03
N ILE A 184 -26.55 3.68 -1.42
CA ILE A 184 -26.97 4.80 -0.57
C ILE A 184 -28.44 4.66 -0.15
N GLN A 185 -29.32 4.32 -1.08
CA GLN A 185 -30.74 4.07 -0.75
C GLN A 185 -30.88 2.93 0.27
N ASN A 186 -30.16 1.84 0.10
CA ASN A 186 -30.17 0.73 1.05
C ASN A 186 -29.63 1.15 2.43
N ILE A 187 -28.57 1.97 2.47
CA ILE A 187 -28.04 2.53 3.72
C ILE A 187 -29.09 3.41 4.40
N TYR A 188 -29.76 4.30 3.65
CA TYR A 188 -30.81 5.16 4.20
C TYR A 188 -31.98 4.36 4.75
N LEU A 189 -32.43 3.32 4.04
CA LEU A 189 -33.48 2.42 4.52
C LEU A 189 -33.07 1.71 5.82
N LYS A 190 -31.86 1.18 5.89
CA LYS A 190 -31.35 0.50 7.10
C LYS A 190 -31.20 1.45 8.29
N LEU A 191 -30.84 2.70 8.05
CA LEU A 191 -30.73 3.74 9.06
C LEU A 191 -32.10 4.38 9.39
N ASN A 192 -33.13 4.16 8.58
CA ASN A 192 -34.42 4.86 8.64
C ASN A 192 -34.24 6.38 8.61
N VAL A 193 -33.59 6.89 7.55
CA VAL A 193 -33.32 8.31 7.30
C VAL A 193 -33.59 8.65 5.83
N ASN A 194 -33.71 9.94 5.53
CA ASN A 194 -34.06 10.39 4.17
C ASN A 194 -33.01 11.31 3.54
N SER A 195 -31.92 11.61 4.25
CA SER A 195 -30.90 12.52 3.74
C SER A 195 -29.48 12.09 4.17
N LYS A 196 -28.46 12.59 3.42
CA LYS A 196 -27.05 12.39 3.75
C LYS A 196 -26.73 12.94 5.14
N ALA A 197 -27.23 14.11 5.49
CA ALA A 197 -26.97 14.74 6.78
C ALA A 197 -27.54 13.90 7.94
N GLU A 198 -28.79 13.45 7.83
CA GLU A 198 -29.41 12.56 8.81
C GLU A 198 -28.64 11.23 8.92
N ALA A 199 -28.19 10.67 7.78
CA ALA A 199 -27.43 9.43 7.80
C ALA A 199 -26.12 9.59 8.59
N ILE A 200 -25.36 10.66 8.34
CA ILE A 200 -24.10 10.95 9.03
C ILE A 200 -24.36 11.12 10.53
N THR A 201 -25.35 11.96 10.93
CA THR A 201 -25.69 12.17 12.34
C THR A 201 -26.06 10.86 13.04
N LYS A 202 -26.83 9.99 12.35
CA LYS A 202 -27.27 8.73 12.94
C LYS A 202 -26.13 7.71 13.05
N LEU A 203 -25.20 7.69 12.09
CA LEU A 203 -23.99 6.89 12.15
C LEU A 203 -23.10 7.33 13.31
N GLU A 204 -22.94 8.64 13.53
CA GLU A 204 -22.23 9.19 14.68
C GLU A 204 -22.89 8.76 16.02
N GLN A 205 -24.21 8.78 16.11
CA GLN A 205 -24.93 8.33 17.30
C GLN A 205 -24.75 6.84 17.58
N LEU A 206 -24.70 6.00 16.54
CA LEU A 206 -24.40 4.56 16.67
C LEU A 206 -22.94 4.30 17.12
N GLU A 207 -22.10 5.33 17.03
CA GLU A 207 -20.73 5.28 17.51
C GLU A 207 -20.60 5.38 19.04
N TYR A 208 -21.58 5.98 19.69
CA TYR A 208 -21.58 6.23 21.14
C TYR A 208 -22.49 5.26 21.92
N ALA A 209 -23.13 4.31 21.23
CA ALA A 209 -24.01 3.30 21.84
C ALA A 209 -23.33 1.93 21.90
#